data_b0c553707f095e8f980294367b501671
#
_entry.id   b0c553707f095e8f980294367b501671
#
_cell.length_a   1.000
_cell.length_b   1.000
_cell.length_c   1.000
_cell.angle_alpha   90.00
_cell.angle_beta   90.00
_cell.angle_gamma   90.00
#
_symmetry.space_group_name_H-M   'P 1'
#
loop_
_entity.id
_entity.type
_entity.pdbx_description
1 polymer ?
#
loop_
_entity_poly.entity_id
_entity_poly.type
_entity_poly.pdbx_seq_one_letter_code
_entity_poly.pdbx_strand_id
1 'polypeptide(L)'
;MATSKPRLDRRIVRSRNAILSAFERLLMEKPLADITVSAIAREANVDRKTFYVHFGTVDGLLDAIAVDVVEMIVDSVEKTLASMDGDTNERALGAAATFFKTVNEALCNNLVLNRQLIENIPLDDFMARLRAPLEHEIAERDLLPQDLKDEMFDYYLAFLLSGIIGIYRTWALSDGSVPIERVSEVANDLTLNGLSSLESRLD
;
A
#
# COMPACT_ATOMS: atom_id res chain seq x y z
N MET A 1 22.51 -14.69 -15.68
CA MET A 1 23.47 -14.04 -14.76
C MET A 1 22.65 -13.41 -13.65
N ALA A 2 22.68 -13.98 -12.46
CA ALA A 2 21.93 -13.46 -11.31
C ALA A 2 22.63 -12.18 -10.82
N THR A 3 21.98 -11.03 -11.02
CA THR A 3 22.40 -9.75 -10.44
C THR A 3 22.06 -9.78 -8.94
N SER A 4 23.06 -10.06 -8.12
CA SER A 4 22.97 -9.94 -6.66
C SER A 4 22.57 -8.51 -6.32
N LYS A 5 21.37 -8.30 -5.73
CA LYS A 5 21.01 -7.03 -5.10
C LYS A 5 22.15 -6.62 -4.14
N PRO A 6 22.66 -5.38 -4.21
CA PRO A 6 23.70 -4.94 -3.30
C PRO A 6 23.21 -5.10 -1.86
N ARG A 7 24.05 -5.71 -1.04
CA ARG A 7 23.78 -5.93 0.39
C ARG A 7 23.67 -4.56 1.03
N LEU A 8 22.42 -4.07 1.22
CA LEU A 8 22.15 -2.81 1.92
C LEU A 8 22.95 -2.82 3.24
N ASP A 9 23.73 -1.77 3.46
CA ASP A 9 24.51 -1.63 4.69
C ASP A 9 23.53 -1.73 5.89
N ARG A 10 23.80 -2.65 6.79
CA ARG A 10 22.97 -2.89 8.00
C ARG A 10 22.72 -1.61 8.80
N ARG A 11 23.59 -0.62 8.68
CA ARG A 11 23.43 0.69 9.33
C ARG A 11 22.32 1.51 8.66
N ILE A 12 22.23 1.45 7.33
CA ILE A 12 21.17 2.13 6.55
C ILE A 12 19.79 1.56 6.93
N VAL A 13 19.66 0.24 6.92
CA VAL A 13 18.39 -0.42 7.30
C VAL A 13 18.03 -0.10 8.76
N ARG A 14 18.99 -0.15 9.68
CA ARG A 14 18.74 0.14 11.09
C ARG A 14 18.29 1.58 11.31
N SER A 15 18.96 2.55 10.70
CA SER A 15 18.58 3.96 10.84
C SER A 15 17.23 4.26 10.19
N ARG A 16 16.91 3.66 9.02
CA ARG A 16 15.60 3.77 8.38
C ARG A 16 14.48 3.26 9.31
N ASN A 17 14.63 2.07 9.86
CA ASN A 17 13.65 1.48 10.77
C ASN A 17 13.51 2.28 12.08
N ALA A 18 14.60 2.81 12.63
CA ALA A 18 14.55 3.66 13.80
C ALA A 18 13.74 4.95 13.55
N ILE A 19 13.90 5.56 12.36
CA ILE A 19 13.15 6.75 11.96
C ILE A 19 11.67 6.43 11.80
N LEU A 20 11.30 5.33 11.12
CA LEU A 20 9.91 4.90 10.96
C LEU A 20 9.25 4.65 12.32
N SER A 21 9.89 3.88 13.20
CA SER A 21 9.35 3.61 14.54
C SER A 21 9.25 4.88 15.42
N ALA A 22 10.13 5.85 15.24
CA ALA A 22 10.05 7.13 15.92
C ALA A 22 8.87 7.98 15.40
N PHE A 23 8.66 7.98 14.08
CA PHE A 23 7.50 8.64 13.46
C PHE A 23 6.18 8.03 13.95
N GLU A 24 6.08 6.72 14.01
CA GLU A 24 4.91 6.00 14.55
C GLU A 24 4.59 6.43 15.99
N ARG A 25 5.61 6.44 16.88
CA ARG A 25 5.40 6.90 18.27
C ARG A 25 4.92 8.34 18.35
N LEU A 26 5.52 9.24 17.57
CA LEU A 26 5.13 10.64 17.56
C LEU A 26 3.71 10.85 17.06
N LEU A 27 3.28 10.08 16.06
CA LEU A 27 1.93 10.16 15.50
C LEU A 27 0.85 9.67 16.50
N MET A 28 1.24 8.82 17.45
CA MET A 28 0.36 8.43 18.57
C MET A 28 0.22 9.53 19.64
N GLU A 29 1.16 10.47 19.70
CA GLU A 29 1.20 11.50 20.74
C GLU A 29 0.64 12.84 20.27
N LYS A 30 0.70 13.13 18.95
CA LYS A 30 0.35 14.44 18.40
C LYS A 30 -0.10 14.37 16.93
N PRO A 31 -0.87 15.36 16.46
CA PRO A 31 -1.30 15.44 15.07
C PRO A 31 -0.12 15.44 14.09
N LEU A 32 -0.33 14.87 12.90
CA LEU A 32 0.67 14.81 11.82
C LEU A 32 1.27 16.18 11.49
N ALA A 33 0.45 17.25 11.48
CA ALA A 33 0.87 18.61 11.17
C ALA A 33 1.93 19.16 12.15
N ASP A 34 2.00 18.63 13.38
CA ASP A 34 2.96 19.04 14.42
C ASP A 34 4.22 18.18 14.45
N ILE A 35 4.30 17.18 13.56
CA ILE A 35 5.47 16.29 13.47
C ILE A 35 6.52 16.92 12.56
N THR A 36 7.70 17.17 13.12
CA THR A 36 8.82 17.80 12.41
C THR A 36 9.98 16.83 12.26
N VAL A 37 10.82 17.03 11.22
CA VAL A 37 12.08 16.28 11.03
C VAL A 37 12.93 16.28 12.28
N SER A 38 13.00 17.44 13.00
CA SER A 38 13.76 17.55 14.22
C SER A 38 13.22 16.70 15.37
N ALA A 39 11.90 16.59 15.47
CA ALA A 39 11.26 15.74 16.46
C ALA A 39 11.51 14.26 16.16
N ILE A 40 11.35 13.85 14.90
CA ILE A 40 11.58 12.46 14.46
C ILE A 40 13.04 12.07 14.67
N ALA A 41 14.00 12.91 14.23
CA ALA A 41 15.42 12.60 14.35
C ALA A 41 15.85 12.45 15.83
N ARG A 42 15.34 13.33 16.70
CA ARG A 42 15.59 13.25 18.15
C ARG A 42 15.01 11.97 18.75
N GLU A 43 13.77 11.65 18.42
CA GLU A 43 13.07 10.46 18.91
C GLU A 43 13.72 9.16 18.39
N ALA A 44 14.22 9.16 17.15
CA ALA A 44 14.95 8.05 16.54
C ALA A 44 16.41 7.94 17.02
N ASN A 45 16.91 8.90 17.77
CA ASN A 45 18.31 9.03 18.17
C ASN A 45 19.26 8.98 16.95
N VAL A 46 18.94 9.77 15.91
CA VAL A 46 19.77 9.93 14.71
C VAL A 46 20.01 11.41 14.43
N ASP A 47 21.06 11.70 13.65
CA ASP A 47 21.27 13.05 13.14
C ASP A 47 20.22 13.44 12.10
N ARG A 48 19.82 14.72 12.05
CA ARG A 48 18.93 15.24 11.00
C ARG A 48 19.44 14.92 9.59
N LYS A 49 20.77 14.96 9.39
CA LYS A 49 21.37 14.59 8.10
C LYS A 49 21.02 13.16 7.71
N THR A 50 21.00 12.22 8.66
CA THR A 50 20.59 10.83 8.44
C THR A 50 19.13 10.77 8.00
N PHE A 51 18.24 11.54 8.65
CA PHE A 51 16.83 11.63 8.21
C PHE A 51 16.72 12.14 6.76
N TYR A 52 17.40 13.26 6.44
CA TYR A 52 17.37 13.83 5.10
C TYR A 52 17.91 12.89 4.02
N VAL A 53 18.91 12.08 4.32
CA VAL A 53 19.44 11.07 3.40
C VAL A 53 18.41 9.97 3.09
N HIS A 54 17.57 9.60 4.08
CA HIS A 54 16.55 8.55 3.89
C HIS A 54 15.28 9.06 3.23
N PHE A 55 14.78 10.21 3.65
CA PHE A 55 13.40 10.62 3.35
C PHE A 55 13.27 12.04 2.81
N GLY A 56 14.28 12.89 2.96
CA GLY A 56 14.22 14.29 2.57
C GLY A 56 13.28 15.15 3.42
N THR A 57 12.01 14.81 3.49
CA THR A 57 10.96 15.53 4.22
C THR A 57 10.06 14.57 5.00
N VAL A 58 9.15 15.10 5.82
CA VAL A 58 8.07 14.28 6.44
C VAL A 58 7.14 13.72 5.37
N ASP A 59 6.84 14.50 4.32
CA ASP A 59 6.07 14.01 3.16
C ASP A 59 6.81 12.88 2.45
N GLY A 60 8.11 13.00 2.21
CA GLY A 60 8.92 11.93 1.63
C GLY A 60 8.97 10.67 2.50
N LEU A 61 8.81 10.81 3.83
CA LEU A 61 8.66 9.65 4.72
C LEU A 61 7.29 8.98 4.51
N LEU A 62 6.20 9.76 4.34
CA LEU A 62 4.89 9.22 4.02
C LEU A 62 4.88 8.52 2.65
N ASP A 63 5.55 9.11 1.65
CA ASP A 63 5.71 8.50 0.33
C ASP A 63 6.47 7.16 0.42
N ALA A 64 7.53 7.11 1.23
CA ALA A 64 8.28 5.87 1.44
C ALA A 64 7.45 4.79 2.15
N ILE A 65 6.56 5.16 3.08
CA ILE A 65 5.60 4.22 3.69
C ILE A 65 4.63 3.68 2.64
N ALA A 66 4.12 4.55 1.77
CA ALA A 66 3.20 4.14 0.70
C ALA A 66 3.88 3.17 -0.28
N VAL A 67 5.13 3.43 -0.68
CA VAL A 67 5.94 2.52 -1.50
C VAL A 67 6.10 1.16 -0.81
N ASP A 68 6.52 1.12 0.45
CA ASP A 68 6.71 -0.14 1.20
C ASP A 68 5.41 -0.97 1.27
N VAL A 69 4.25 -0.32 1.46
CA VAL A 69 2.94 -0.99 1.50
C VAL A 69 2.58 -1.56 0.13
N VAL A 70 2.75 -0.79 -0.93
CA VAL A 70 2.48 -1.26 -2.30
C VAL A 70 3.40 -2.41 -2.68
N GLU A 71 4.72 -2.29 -2.47
CA GLU A 71 5.69 -3.37 -2.74
C GLU A 71 5.31 -4.65 -1.98
N MET A 72 4.94 -4.55 -0.69
CA MET A 72 4.53 -5.70 0.10
C MET A 72 3.29 -6.40 -0.46
N ILE A 73 2.28 -5.63 -0.89
CA ILE A 73 1.05 -6.16 -1.48
C ILE A 73 1.36 -6.84 -2.81
N VAL A 74 2.09 -6.17 -3.69
CA VAL A 74 2.45 -6.68 -5.02
C VAL A 74 3.31 -7.92 -4.91
N ASP A 75 4.33 -7.95 -4.03
CA ASP A 75 5.16 -9.11 -3.75
C ASP A 75 4.34 -10.34 -3.31
N SER A 76 3.31 -10.11 -2.49
CA SER A 76 2.44 -11.19 -2.01
C SER A 76 1.56 -11.76 -3.13
N VAL A 77 1.01 -10.90 -3.97
CA VAL A 77 0.21 -11.29 -5.14
C VAL A 77 1.08 -12.03 -6.17
N GLU A 78 2.25 -11.51 -6.51
CA GLU A 78 3.18 -12.13 -7.45
C GLU A 78 3.60 -13.53 -7.02
N LYS A 79 3.95 -13.70 -5.73
CA LYS A 79 4.28 -15.03 -5.16
C LYS A 79 3.11 -16.00 -5.26
N THR A 80 1.89 -15.55 -5.02
CA THR A 80 0.69 -16.37 -5.17
C THR A 80 0.52 -16.80 -6.62
N LEU A 81 0.57 -15.87 -7.57
CA LEU A 81 0.47 -16.16 -9.00
C LEU A 81 1.55 -17.13 -9.51
N ALA A 82 2.78 -17.00 -9.00
CA ALA A 82 3.89 -17.89 -9.35
C ALA A 82 3.73 -19.32 -8.80
N SER A 83 2.97 -19.48 -7.71
CA SER A 83 2.75 -20.77 -7.05
C SER A 83 1.48 -21.50 -7.51
N MET A 84 0.62 -20.84 -8.28
CA MET A 84 -0.65 -21.39 -8.73
C MET A 84 -0.53 -22.00 -10.11
N ASP A 85 -0.90 -23.30 -10.20
CA ASP A 85 -1.23 -23.98 -11.44
C ASP A 85 -2.74 -23.88 -11.61
N GLY A 86 -3.22 -23.34 -12.73
CA GLY A 86 -4.66 -23.19 -12.97
C GLY A 86 -4.96 -22.32 -14.16
N ASP A 87 -6.25 -22.23 -14.50
CA ASP A 87 -6.70 -21.34 -15.56
C ASP A 87 -6.63 -19.84 -15.11
N THR A 88 -6.89 -18.96 -16.06
CA THR A 88 -6.82 -17.51 -15.82
C THR A 88 -7.77 -17.07 -14.70
N ASN A 89 -8.95 -17.68 -14.60
CA ASN A 89 -9.96 -17.31 -13.61
C ASN A 89 -9.56 -17.75 -12.19
N GLU A 90 -9.06 -18.98 -12.03
CA GLU A 90 -8.55 -19.48 -10.75
C GLU A 90 -7.39 -18.63 -10.25
N ARG A 91 -6.48 -18.24 -11.13
CA ARG A 91 -5.34 -17.36 -10.81
C ARG A 91 -5.79 -15.95 -10.41
N ALA A 92 -6.77 -15.38 -11.11
CA ALA A 92 -7.33 -14.07 -10.77
C ALA A 92 -8.01 -14.07 -9.40
N LEU A 93 -8.80 -15.12 -9.08
CA LEU A 93 -9.43 -15.29 -7.76
C LEU A 93 -8.37 -15.42 -6.64
N GLY A 94 -7.33 -16.21 -6.85
CA GLY A 94 -6.22 -16.37 -5.89
C GLY A 94 -5.45 -15.09 -5.66
N ALA A 95 -5.17 -14.33 -6.73
CA ALA A 95 -4.53 -13.03 -6.67
C ALA A 95 -5.37 -12.01 -5.88
N ALA A 96 -6.66 -11.92 -6.18
CA ALA A 96 -7.58 -11.03 -5.47
C ALA A 96 -7.69 -11.39 -3.98
N ALA A 97 -7.86 -12.68 -3.65
CA ALA A 97 -7.91 -13.13 -2.26
C ALA A 97 -6.62 -12.78 -1.49
N THR A 98 -5.45 -12.97 -2.12
CA THR A 98 -4.16 -12.62 -1.52
C THR A 98 -4.02 -11.10 -1.35
N PHE A 99 -4.42 -10.32 -2.34
CA PHE A 99 -4.43 -8.86 -2.27
C PHE A 99 -5.23 -8.38 -1.04
N PHE A 100 -6.49 -8.78 -0.92
CA PHE A 100 -7.36 -8.33 0.19
C PHE A 100 -6.86 -8.84 1.55
N LYS A 101 -6.35 -10.07 1.61
CA LYS A 101 -5.71 -10.58 2.83
C LYS A 101 -4.52 -9.72 3.25
N THR A 102 -3.63 -9.38 2.31
CA THR A 102 -2.43 -8.57 2.59
C THR A 102 -2.79 -7.15 2.99
N VAL A 103 -3.81 -6.55 2.36
CA VAL A 103 -4.35 -5.23 2.78
C VAL A 103 -4.89 -5.29 4.21
N ASN A 104 -5.65 -6.32 4.56
CA ASN A 104 -6.17 -6.51 5.91
C ASN A 104 -5.04 -6.62 6.94
N GLU A 105 -4.03 -7.44 6.65
CA GLU A 105 -2.84 -7.60 7.50
C GLU A 105 -2.12 -6.27 7.68
N ALA A 106 -1.90 -5.51 6.60
CA ALA A 106 -1.27 -4.19 6.65
C ALA A 106 -2.05 -3.20 7.53
N LEU A 107 -3.38 -3.16 7.41
CA LEU A 107 -4.23 -2.30 8.22
C LEU A 107 -4.27 -2.73 9.70
N CYS A 108 -4.38 -4.03 9.97
CA CYS A 108 -4.54 -4.55 11.31
C CYS A 108 -3.23 -4.59 12.11
N ASN A 109 -2.07 -4.72 11.45
CA ASN A 109 -0.77 -4.79 12.12
C ASN A 109 -0.50 -3.60 13.05
N ASN A 110 -0.98 -2.42 12.70
CA ASN A 110 -0.95 -1.25 13.57
C ASN A 110 -2.19 -0.37 13.31
N LEU A 111 -3.36 -0.89 13.70
CA LEU A 111 -4.64 -0.25 13.41
C LEU A 111 -4.72 1.19 13.95
N VAL A 112 -4.15 1.45 15.13
CA VAL A 112 -4.18 2.79 15.75
C VAL A 112 -3.38 3.78 14.90
N LEU A 113 -2.16 3.39 14.47
CA LEU A 113 -1.34 4.21 13.58
C LEU A 113 -2.04 4.44 12.24
N ASN A 114 -2.54 3.37 11.61
CA ASN A 114 -3.21 3.44 10.31
C ASN A 114 -4.45 4.34 10.37
N ARG A 115 -5.21 4.26 11.47
CA ARG A 115 -6.34 5.17 11.71
C ARG A 115 -5.89 6.63 11.80
N GLN A 116 -4.80 6.93 12.52
CA GLN A 116 -4.24 8.27 12.60
C GLN A 116 -3.80 8.80 11.23
N LEU A 117 -3.16 7.98 10.40
CA LEU A 117 -2.81 8.37 9.03
C LEU A 117 -4.06 8.65 8.18
N ILE A 118 -5.06 7.75 8.25
CA ILE A 118 -6.32 7.88 7.52
C ILE A 118 -7.11 9.12 7.94
N GLU A 119 -7.11 9.48 9.22
CA GLU A 119 -7.78 10.66 9.75
C GLU A 119 -7.09 11.96 9.36
N ASN A 120 -5.74 11.97 9.36
CA ASN A 120 -4.95 13.18 9.20
C ASN A 120 -4.51 13.48 7.75
N ILE A 121 -4.57 12.48 6.85
CA ILE A 121 -4.22 12.66 5.45
C ILE A 121 -5.50 12.79 4.63
N PRO A 122 -5.69 13.88 3.84
CA PRO A 122 -6.79 14.01 2.90
C PRO A 122 -6.86 12.80 1.96
N LEU A 123 -8.08 12.37 1.58
CA LEU A 123 -8.27 11.18 0.76
C LEU A 123 -7.53 11.26 -0.58
N ASP A 124 -7.58 12.42 -1.23
CA ASP A 124 -6.93 12.63 -2.53
C ASP A 124 -5.40 12.51 -2.42
N ASP A 125 -4.80 13.05 -1.35
CA ASP A 125 -3.37 12.92 -1.09
C ASP A 125 -2.99 11.47 -0.79
N PHE A 126 -3.82 10.77 -0.02
CA PHE A 126 -3.62 9.35 0.28
C PHE A 126 -3.66 8.49 -0.97
N MET A 127 -4.65 8.73 -1.84
CA MET A 127 -4.79 8.06 -3.13
C MET A 127 -3.59 8.34 -4.06
N ALA A 128 -3.16 9.61 -4.16
CA ALA A 128 -2.04 10.00 -5.00
C ALA A 128 -0.73 9.29 -4.58
N ARG A 129 -0.48 9.15 -3.27
CA ARG A 129 0.71 8.47 -2.72
C ARG A 129 0.74 6.97 -3.04
N LEU A 130 -0.41 6.31 -3.13
CA LEU A 130 -0.49 4.89 -3.46
C LEU A 130 -0.49 4.64 -4.98
N ARG A 131 -1.06 5.55 -5.76
CA ARG A 131 -1.22 5.38 -7.20
C ARG A 131 0.11 5.29 -7.92
N ALA A 132 1.01 6.24 -7.72
CA ALA A 132 2.27 6.29 -8.45
C ALA A 132 3.18 5.05 -8.21
N PRO A 133 3.42 4.58 -6.97
CA PRO A 133 4.14 3.34 -6.77
C PRO A 133 3.41 2.11 -7.33
N LEU A 134 2.08 2.05 -7.28
CA LEU A 134 1.32 0.94 -7.86
C LEU A 134 1.44 0.89 -9.39
N GLU A 135 1.32 2.02 -10.08
CA GLU A 135 1.55 2.12 -11.52
C GLU A 135 2.96 1.67 -11.90
N HIS A 136 3.95 2.07 -11.10
CA HIS A 136 5.35 1.66 -11.29
C HIS A 136 5.52 0.13 -11.17
N GLU A 137 5.01 -0.47 -10.10
CA GLU A 137 5.11 -1.92 -9.87
C GLU A 137 4.37 -2.74 -10.94
N ILE A 138 3.19 -2.27 -11.38
CA ILE A 138 2.43 -2.90 -12.45
C ILE A 138 3.22 -2.88 -13.77
N ALA A 139 3.89 -1.76 -14.08
CA ALA A 139 4.67 -1.59 -15.30
C ALA A 139 5.97 -2.43 -15.28
N GLU A 140 6.73 -2.36 -14.18
CA GLU A 140 8.04 -3.03 -14.05
C GLU A 140 7.92 -4.56 -14.00
N ARG A 141 6.85 -5.07 -13.41
CA ARG A 141 6.64 -6.52 -13.24
C ARG A 141 5.72 -7.14 -14.29
N ASP A 142 5.22 -6.36 -15.24
CA ASP A 142 4.28 -6.80 -16.28
C ASP A 142 3.09 -7.60 -15.74
N LEU A 143 2.49 -7.07 -14.64
CA LEU A 143 1.45 -7.77 -13.88
C LEU A 143 0.09 -7.84 -14.57
N LEU A 144 -0.13 -6.99 -15.59
CA LEU A 144 -1.39 -6.93 -16.32
C LEU A 144 -1.21 -7.33 -17.78
N PRO A 145 -2.20 -8.04 -18.35
CA PRO A 145 -2.27 -8.30 -19.78
C PRO A 145 -2.18 -7.02 -20.61
N GLN A 146 -1.59 -7.11 -21.80
CA GLN A 146 -1.37 -5.94 -22.66
C GLN A 146 -2.68 -5.29 -23.14
N ASP A 147 -3.72 -6.07 -23.31
CA ASP A 147 -5.09 -5.66 -23.67
C ASP A 147 -5.78 -4.82 -22.58
N LEU A 148 -5.35 -4.93 -21.33
CA LEU A 148 -5.81 -4.07 -20.24
C LEU A 148 -4.99 -2.78 -20.07
N LYS A 149 -3.89 -2.63 -20.82
CA LYS A 149 -3.03 -1.42 -20.82
C LYS A 149 -3.43 -0.44 -21.93
N ASP A 150 -4.72 -0.29 -22.16
CA ASP A 150 -5.30 0.63 -23.13
C ASP A 150 -5.50 2.05 -22.54
N GLU A 151 -6.14 2.93 -23.31
CA GLU A 151 -6.46 4.30 -22.90
C GLU A 151 -7.43 4.40 -21.71
N MET A 152 -8.11 3.28 -21.37
CA MET A 152 -9.07 3.20 -20.26
C MET A 152 -8.41 2.75 -18.94
N PHE A 153 -7.15 2.30 -18.97
CA PHE A 153 -6.44 1.78 -17.80
C PHE A 153 -6.48 2.75 -16.60
N ASP A 154 -6.22 4.03 -16.85
CA ASP A 154 -6.23 5.06 -15.80
C ASP A 154 -7.59 5.17 -15.12
N TYR A 155 -8.69 5.01 -15.86
CA TYR A 155 -10.06 5.07 -15.33
C TYR A 155 -10.37 3.83 -14.49
N TYR A 156 -9.96 2.64 -14.93
CA TYR A 156 -10.11 1.39 -14.16
C TYR A 156 -9.32 1.46 -12.86
N LEU A 157 -8.08 1.88 -12.93
CA LEU A 157 -7.22 2.02 -11.75
C LEU A 157 -7.78 3.04 -10.76
N ALA A 158 -8.23 4.20 -11.24
CA ALA A 158 -8.85 5.23 -10.41
C ALA A 158 -10.12 4.71 -9.72
N PHE A 159 -10.98 3.99 -10.43
CA PHE A 159 -12.19 3.38 -9.88
C PHE A 159 -11.87 2.35 -8.79
N LEU A 160 -10.97 1.41 -9.09
CA LEU A 160 -10.57 0.35 -8.15
C LEU A 160 -9.92 0.93 -6.88
N LEU A 161 -8.94 1.83 -7.03
CA LEU A 161 -8.30 2.47 -5.89
C LEU A 161 -9.30 3.25 -5.04
N SER A 162 -10.18 4.05 -5.67
CA SER A 162 -11.19 4.85 -4.95
C SER A 162 -12.15 3.95 -4.18
N GLY A 163 -12.61 2.86 -4.79
CA GLY A 163 -13.51 1.89 -4.15
C GLY A 163 -12.87 1.17 -2.98
N ILE A 164 -11.67 0.62 -3.19
CA ILE A 164 -10.93 -0.13 -2.17
C ILE A 164 -10.54 0.79 -1.00
N ILE A 165 -9.92 1.93 -1.28
CA ILE A 165 -9.52 2.88 -0.24
C ILE A 165 -10.75 3.42 0.50
N GLY A 166 -11.82 3.74 -0.23
CA GLY A 166 -13.06 4.25 0.34
C GLY A 166 -13.70 3.28 1.33
N ILE A 167 -13.80 1.99 0.98
CA ILE A 167 -14.40 0.98 1.85
C ILE A 167 -13.56 0.74 3.11
N TYR A 168 -12.23 0.62 2.98
CA TYR A 168 -11.34 0.44 4.13
C TYR A 168 -11.24 1.69 5.01
N ARG A 169 -11.27 2.89 4.42
CA ARG A 169 -11.35 4.14 5.17
C ARG A 169 -12.63 4.20 6.00
N THR A 170 -13.76 3.87 5.39
CA THR A 170 -15.06 3.84 6.09
C THR A 170 -15.02 2.88 7.28
N TRP A 171 -14.43 1.69 7.09
CA TRP A 171 -14.27 0.72 8.16
C TRP A 171 -13.30 1.22 9.25
N ALA A 172 -12.14 1.73 8.88
CA ALA A 172 -11.13 2.20 9.83
C ALA A 172 -11.64 3.36 10.71
N LEU A 173 -12.53 4.19 10.19
CA LEU A 173 -13.14 5.31 10.92
C LEU A 173 -14.45 4.93 11.64
N SER A 174 -14.92 3.69 11.51
CA SER A 174 -16.11 3.19 12.19
C SER A 174 -15.81 2.80 13.66
N ASP A 175 -16.85 2.38 14.35
CA ASP A 175 -16.78 1.87 15.74
C ASP A 175 -16.15 0.45 15.84
N GLY A 176 -15.78 -0.16 14.71
CA GLY A 176 -15.22 -1.51 14.67
C GLY A 176 -16.23 -2.63 14.89
N SER A 177 -17.54 -2.34 14.81
CA SER A 177 -18.62 -3.33 14.99
C SER A 177 -18.64 -4.39 13.88
N VAL A 178 -18.12 -4.05 12.69
CA VAL A 178 -18.01 -4.97 11.55
C VAL A 178 -16.60 -5.55 11.49
N PRO A 179 -16.42 -6.89 11.48
CA PRO A 179 -15.11 -7.51 11.27
C PRO A 179 -14.50 -7.11 9.93
N ILE A 180 -13.17 -6.89 9.89
CA ILE A 180 -12.48 -6.48 8.66
C ILE A 180 -12.60 -7.52 7.55
N GLU A 181 -12.69 -8.80 7.92
CA GLU A 181 -12.89 -9.92 6.99
C GLU A 181 -14.19 -9.75 6.18
N ARG A 182 -15.25 -9.27 6.84
CA ARG A 182 -16.53 -9.02 6.16
C ARG A 182 -16.44 -7.86 5.19
N VAL A 183 -15.65 -6.84 5.52
CA VAL A 183 -15.38 -5.70 4.63
C VAL A 183 -14.59 -6.12 3.42
N SER A 184 -13.58 -6.97 3.60
CA SER A 184 -12.78 -7.49 2.49
C SER A 184 -13.55 -8.45 1.59
N GLU A 185 -14.48 -9.27 2.13
CA GLU A 185 -15.40 -10.07 1.30
C GLU A 185 -16.19 -9.17 0.35
N VAL A 186 -16.81 -8.10 0.87
CA VAL A 186 -17.57 -7.15 0.05
C VAL A 186 -16.68 -6.45 -0.98
N ALA A 187 -15.46 -6.01 -0.58
CA ALA A 187 -14.52 -5.37 -1.50
C ALA A 187 -14.06 -6.32 -2.60
N ASN A 188 -13.79 -7.58 -2.26
CA ASN A 188 -13.40 -8.63 -3.20
C ASN A 188 -14.53 -8.91 -4.20
N ASP A 189 -15.76 -9.11 -3.72
CA ASP A 189 -16.92 -9.38 -4.57
C ASP A 189 -17.18 -8.25 -5.58
N LEU A 190 -17.11 -6.99 -5.11
CA LEU A 190 -17.30 -5.83 -5.97
C LEU A 190 -16.17 -5.71 -7.01
N THR A 191 -14.93 -6.02 -6.63
CA THR A 191 -13.78 -5.96 -7.53
C THR A 191 -13.88 -7.04 -8.60
N LEU A 192 -14.12 -8.30 -8.23
CA LEU A 192 -14.17 -9.43 -9.16
C LEU A 192 -15.36 -9.31 -10.11
N ASN A 193 -16.56 -8.97 -9.61
CA ASN A 193 -17.73 -8.79 -10.46
C ASN A 193 -17.57 -7.57 -11.40
N GLY A 194 -16.89 -6.52 -10.95
CA GLY A 194 -16.53 -5.37 -11.77
C GLY A 194 -15.59 -5.75 -12.91
N LEU A 195 -14.54 -6.52 -12.62
CA LEU A 195 -13.57 -6.99 -13.62
C LEU A 195 -14.19 -7.98 -14.62
N SER A 196 -14.97 -8.94 -14.16
CA SER A 196 -15.63 -9.91 -15.07
C SER A 196 -16.60 -9.27 -16.06
N SER A 197 -17.20 -8.13 -15.70
CA SER A 197 -18.03 -7.35 -16.62
C SER A 197 -17.23 -6.63 -17.71
N LEU A 198 -15.92 -6.42 -17.51
CA LEU A 198 -15.02 -5.84 -18.51
C LEU A 198 -14.57 -6.87 -19.53
N GLU A 199 -14.21 -8.09 -19.09
CA GLU A 199 -13.84 -9.19 -19.99
C GLU A 199 -14.94 -9.49 -21.02
N SER A 200 -16.22 -9.47 -20.59
CA SER A 200 -17.36 -9.67 -21.48
C SER A 200 -17.59 -8.56 -22.52
N ARG A 201 -16.85 -7.45 -22.49
CA ARG A 201 -16.92 -6.37 -23.48
C ARG A 201 -15.76 -6.38 -24.46
N LEU A 202 -14.73 -7.20 -24.19
CA LEU A 202 -13.55 -7.34 -25.06
C LEU A 202 -13.69 -8.49 -26.05
N ASP A 203 -14.70 -9.37 -25.86
CA ASP A 203 -15.18 -10.39 -26.80
C ASP A 203 -16.26 -9.82 -27.75
#